data_cdbc89f810114fac36628fcc1364f3e1
#
_entry.id   cdbc89f810114fac36628fcc1364f3e1
#
_cell.length_a   1.000
_cell.length_b   1.000
_cell.length_c   1.000
_cell.angle_alpha   90.00
_cell.angle_beta   90.00
_cell.angle_gamma   90.00
#
_symmetry.space_group_name_H-M   'P 1'
#
loop_
_entity.id
_entity.type
_entity.pdbx_description
1 polymer ?
#
loop_
_entity_poly.entity_id
_entity_poly.type
_entity_poly.pdbx_seq_one_letter_code
_entity_poly.pdbx_strand_id
1 'polypeptide(L)'
;MIWTPAQLAMLAKVVDLQGFSAAARALGVPKAAVSRAVADLERALGVRVLERTTRRVALTAAGRLIYPHARRVGEESDAARAAIVRFHSPEARPLRVVADPTYGRVLLSPLVPRFLEAFAQVPLEVALDAQRLQAGEWDVAIRTRPPAVESVRQRLLGAPPALLCATPAYLEQRGTPARPDDLRGHELLTPEAAELPEFRLLLSRGAQRAEVPLSPKLAVDDPAVLHAATAAGLGIGLLPEFLCRQGLATGRLRAVLSDWSVPPAAALFALFPASLESDARVQQFVDFLAANIVPALAPPDRPRRRPATAPRPHDVAAP
;
A
#
# COMPACT_ATOMS: atom_id res chain seq x y z
N MET A 1 28.81 28.77 -10.87
CA MET A 1 28.49 27.84 -11.97
C MET A 1 27.17 27.18 -11.64
N ILE A 2 26.24 27.06 -12.59
CA ILE A 2 24.90 26.50 -12.37
C ILE A 2 24.96 25.02 -12.79
N TRP A 3 24.52 24.11 -11.93
CA TRP A 3 24.33 22.72 -12.30
C TRP A 3 23.05 22.52 -13.13
N THR A 4 22.91 21.42 -13.85
CA THR A 4 21.78 21.11 -14.71
C THR A 4 20.98 19.89 -14.21
N PRO A 5 19.66 19.79 -14.52
CA PRO A 5 18.88 18.60 -14.21
C PRO A 5 19.47 17.31 -14.79
N ALA A 6 20.08 17.38 -15.97
CA ALA A 6 20.74 16.22 -16.60
C ALA A 6 21.91 15.68 -15.75
N GLN A 7 22.68 16.54 -15.10
CA GLN A 7 23.77 16.13 -14.21
C GLN A 7 23.24 15.40 -12.98
N LEU A 8 22.11 15.86 -12.41
CA LEU A 8 21.43 15.17 -11.31
C LEU A 8 20.93 13.79 -11.73
N ALA A 9 20.24 13.70 -12.88
CA ALA A 9 19.77 12.42 -13.42
C ALA A 9 20.92 11.43 -13.66
N MET A 10 22.06 11.89 -14.16
CA MET A 10 23.25 11.06 -14.34
C MET A 10 23.84 10.59 -13.00
N LEU A 11 23.88 11.45 -11.98
CA LEU A 11 24.29 11.08 -10.62
C LEU A 11 23.38 9.96 -10.09
N ALA A 12 22.06 10.11 -10.20
CA ALA A 12 21.10 9.11 -9.74
C ALA A 12 21.37 7.74 -10.39
N LYS A 13 21.48 7.70 -11.72
CA LYS A 13 21.77 6.43 -12.44
C LYS A 13 23.12 5.81 -12.06
N VAL A 14 24.15 6.61 -11.75
CA VAL A 14 25.45 6.08 -11.25
C VAL A 14 25.28 5.41 -9.89
N VAL A 15 24.50 5.97 -9.01
CA VAL A 15 24.22 5.42 -7.67
C VAL A 15 23.32 4.20 -7.76
N ASP A 16 22.21 4.26 -8.51
CA ASP A 16 21.24 3.16 -8.66
C ASP A 16 21.89 1.91 -9.24
N LEU A 17 22.72 2.08 -10.28
CA LEU A 17 23.38 1.00 -10.98
C LEU A 17 24.78 0.67 -10.42
N GLN A 18 25.16 1.29 -9.30
CA GLN A 18 26.41 1.06 -8.59
C GLN A 18 27.65 1.16 -9.50
N GLY A 19 27.61 2.04 -10.54
CA GLY A 19 28.75 2.18 -11.42
C GLY A 19 28.56 3.10 -12.64
N PHE A 20 29.63 3.84 -12.96
CA PHE A 20 29.69 4.75 -14.12
C PHE A 20 29.52 4.03 -15.47
N SER A 21 30.09 2.82 -15.59
CA SER A 21 29.98 2.05 -16.84
C SER A 21 28.57 1.48 -17.06
N ALA A 22 27.90 1.06 -15.98
CA ALA A 22 26.52 0.61 -16.02
C ALA A 22 25.56 1.76 -16.33
N ALA A 23 25.75 2.90 -15.66
CA ALA A 23 24.97 4.11 -15.93
C ALA A 23 25.15 4.61 -17.39
N ALA A 24 26.38 4.60 -17.90
CA ALA A 24 26.66 5.00 -19.28
C ALA A 24 25.94 4.13 -20.31
N ARG A 25 25.93 2.83 -20.11
CA ARG A 25 25.17 1.88 -20.97
C ARG A 25 23.67 2.11 -20.89
N ALA A 26 23.14 2.28 -19.69
CA ALA A 26 21.71 2.51 -19.48
C ALA A 26 21.24 3.85 -20.10
N LEU A 27 22.10 4.87 -20.10
CA LEU A 27 21.81 6.18 -20.66
C LEU A 27 22.14 6.32 -22.16
N GLY A 28 22.80 5.32 -22.76
CA GLY A 28 23.23 5.35 -24.17
C GLY A 28 24.29 6.41 -24.45
N VAL A 29 25.13 6.77 -23.46
CA VAL A 29 26.18 7.80 -23.61
C VAL A 29 27.56 7.25 -23.25
N PRO A 30 28.65 7.88 -23.75
CA PRO A 30 30.00 7.47 -23.36
C PRO A 30 30.25 7.61 -21.86
N LYS A 31 30.98 6.65 -21.27
CA LYS A 31 31.36 6.67 -19.85
C LYS A 31 32.01 8.00 -19.43
N ALA A 32 32.85 8.56 -20.30
CA ALA A 32 33.52 9.84 -20.08
C ALA A 32 32.53 11.01 -19.93
N ALA A 33 31.36 10.95 -20.61
CA ALA A 33 30.32 11.97 -20.47
C ALA A 33 29.67 11.92 -19.08
N VAL A 34 29.31 10.72 -18.60
CA VAL A 34 28.74 10.52 -17.26
C VAL A 34 29.74 10.95 -16.19
N SER A 35 31.01 10.59 -16.32
CA SER A 35 32.05 10.96 -15.37
C SER A 35 32.27 12.48 -15.32
N ARG A 36 32.28 13.15 -16.47
CA ARG A 36 32.38 14.64 -16.55
C ARG A 36 31.15 15.30 -15.93
N ALA A 37 29.95 14.82 -16.25
CA ALA A 37 28.71 15.40 -15.72
C ALA A 37 28.66 15.37 -14.19
N VAL A 38 29.05 14.24 -13.57
CA VAL A 38 29.12 14.14 -12.11
C VAL A 38 30.22 15.03 -11.54
N ALA A 39 31.40 15.09 -12.15
CA ALA A 39 32.49 15.98 -11.72
C ALA A 39 32.13 17.47 -11.83
N ASP A 40 31.41 17.86 -12.87
CA ASP A 40 30.93 19.23 -13.07
C ASP A 40 29.83 19.58 -12.06
N LEU A 41 28.95 18.63 -11.71
CA LEU A 41 27.97 18.79 -10.63
C LEU A 41 28.68 19.02 -9.29
N GLU A 42 29.66 18.18 -8.92
CA GLU A 42 30.42 18.34 -7.69
C GLU A 42 31.13 19.70 -7.63
N ARG A 43 31.70 20.14 -8.75
CA ARG A 43 32.34 21.45 -8.86
C ARG A 43 31.33 22.59 -8.69
N ALA A 44 30.14 22.46 -9.26
CA ALA A 44 29.08 23.46 -9.13
C ALA A 44 28.51 23.54 -7.73
N LEU A 45 28.41 22.40 -7.03
CA LEU A 45 27.95 22.30 -5.64
C LEU A 45 29.04 22.70 -4.62
N GLY A 46 30.32 22.76 -5.03
CA GLY A 46 31.45 23.01 -4.15
C GLY A 46 31.77 21.87 -3.18
N VAL A 47 31.08 20.73 -3.31
CA VAL A 47 31.24 19.55 -2.44
C VAL A 47 31.20 18.27 -3.26
N ARG A 48 31.87 17.23 -2.76
CA ARG A 48 31.77 15.90 -3.35
C ARG A 48 30.51 15.19 -2.91
N VAL A 49 29.86 14.52 -3.86
CA VAL A 49 28.65 13.72 -3.63
C VAL A 49 28.93 12.21 -3.68
N LEU A 50 30.04 11.80 -4.32
CA LEU A 50 30.51 10.41 -4.35
C LEU A 50 31.86 10.26 -3.65
N GLU A 51 32.05 9.13 -2.94
CA GLU A 51 33.34 8.76 -2.34
C GLU A 51 34.30 8.26 -3.41
N ARG A 52 35.59 8.59 -3.29
CA ARG A 52 36.63 8.09 -4.18
C ARG A 52 37.07 6.68 -3.75
N THR A 53 36.25 5.68 -4.01
CA THR A 53 36.69 4.30 -3.89
C THR A 53 36.71 3.62 -5.27
N THR A 54 37.73 2.86 -5.57
CA THR A 54 37.89 2.17 -6.85
C THR A 54 37.03 0.91 -6.98
N ARG A 55 36.39 0.47 -5.90
CA ARG A 55 35.66 -0.80 -5.82
C ARG A 55 34.12 -0.68 -5.77
N ARG A 56 33.58 0.42 -5.27
CA ARG A 56 32.12 0.64 -5.18
C ARG A 56 31.78 2.12 -5.25
N VAL A 57 30.59 2.43 -5.78
CA VAL A 57 30.00 3.77 -5.72
C VAL A 57 29.37 3.93 -4.35
N ALA A 58 29.86 4.89 -3.54
CA ALA A 58 29.29 5.23 -2.27
C ALA A 58 28.99 6.73 -2.20
N LEU A 59 27.89 7.08 -1.51
CA LEU A 59 27.49 8.47 -1.31
C LEU A 59 28.20 9.08 -0.10
N THR A 60 28.72 10.30 -0.25
CA THR A 60 29.14 11.16 0.87
C THR A 60 27.92 11.62 1.69
N ALA A 61 28.12 12.32 2.81
CA ALA A 61 27.03 12.96 3.55
C ALA A 61 26.23 13.94 2.66
N ALA A 62 26.93 14.78 1.86
CA ALA A 62 26.29 15.68 0.90
C ALA A 62 25.55 14.88 -0.23
N GLY A 63 26.15 13.78 -0.67
CA GLY A 63 25.53 12.88 -1.65
C GLY A 63 24.20 12.31 -1.16
N ARG A 64 24.13 11.88 0.09
CA ARG A 64 22.88 11.39 0.70
C ARG A 64 21.78 12.45 0.77
N LEU A 65 22.13 13.72 0.94
CA LEU A 65 21.15 14.82 0.92
C LEU A 65 20.63 15.11 -0.50
N ILE A 66 21.51 15.11 -1.51
CA ILE A 66 21.12 15.48 -2.87
C ILE A 66 20.49 14.31 -3.66
N TYR A 67 20.83 13.06 -3.32
CA TYR A 67 20.41 11.88 -4.07
C TYR A 67 18.89 11.71 -4.20
N PRO A 68 18.05 11.92 -3.16
CA PRO A 68 16.59 11.85 -3.30
C PRO A 68 16.03 12.84 -4.32
N HIS A 69 16.64 14.02 -4.43
CA HIS A 69 16.27 15.03 -5.43
C HIS A 69 16.76 14.65 -6.83
N ALA A 70 18.00 14.16 -6.92
CA ALA A 70 18.58 13.67 -8.17
C ALA A 70 17.76 12.52 -8.78
N ARG A 71 17.30 11.60 -7.93
CA ARG A 71 16.46 10.47 -8.31
C ARG A 71 15.13 10.95 -8.89
N ARG A 72 14.42 11.87 -8.22
CA ARG A 72 13.16 12.45 -8.72
C ARG A 72 13.31 13.12 -10.07
N VAL A 73 14.39 13.87 -10.28
CA VAL A 73 14.68 14.49 -11.60
C VAL A 73 14.88 13.42 -12.69
N GLY A 74 15.55 12.32 -12.37
CA GLY A 74 15.72 11.19 -13.28
C GLY A 74 14.39 10.51 -13.62
N GLU A 75 13.55 10.25 -12.60
CA GLU A 75 12.22 9.66 -12.74
C GLU A 75 11.30 10.51 -13.63
N GLU A 76 11.26 11.83 -13.44
CA GLU A 76 10.47 12.73 -14.26
C GLU A 76 10.97 12.80 -15.73
N SER A 77 12.28 12.76 -15.93
CA SER A 77 12.85 12.69 -17.28
C SER A 77 12.47 11.39 -18.01
N ASP A 78 12.52 10.25 -17.30
CA ASP A 78 12.13 8.96 -17.85
C ASP A 78 10.61 8.91 -18.11
N ALA A 79 9.79 9.53 -17.25
CA ALA A 79 8.34 9.67 -17.44
C ALA A 79 8.00 10.48 -18.70
N ALA A 80 8.71 11.59 -18.93
CA ALA A 80 8.51 12.40 -20.14
C ALA A 80 8.84 11.60 -21.41
N ARG A 81 9.95 10.87 -21.42
CA ARG A 81 10.29 9.97 -22.54
C ARG A 81 9.24 8.89 -22.78
N ALA A 82 8.79 8.25 -21.71
CA ALA A 82 7.75 7.23 -21.78
C ALA A 82 6.42 7.80 -22.30
N ALA A 83 6.08 9.06 -22.00
CA ALA A 83 4.89 9.73 -22.51
C ALA A 83 4.93 9.87 -24.06
N ILE A 84 6.10 10.24 -24.62
CA ILE A 84 6.27 10.34 -26.07
C ILE A 84 6.19 8.96 -26.74
N VAL A 85 6.83 7.95 -26.16
CA VAL A 85 6.73 6.57 -26.71
C VAL A 85 5.27 6.09 -26.68
N ARG A 86 4.52 6.42 -25.64
CA ARG A 86 3.08 6.11 -25.50
C ARG A 86 2.24 6.81 -26.59
N PHE A 87 2.54 8.06 -26.87
CA PHE A 87 1.86 8.82 -27.92
C PHE A 87 1.97 8.18 -29.31
N HIS A 88 3.12 7.56 -29.63
CA HIS A 88 3.37 6.94 -30.92
C HIS A 88 2.83 5.52 -31.10
N SER A 89 2.45 4.81 -30.03
CA SER A 89 1.94 3.44 -30.12
C SER A 89 0.97 3.11 -28.97
N PRO A 90 -0.19 3.75 -28.89
CA PRO A 90 -1.10 3.61 -27.75
C PRO A 90 -1.76 2.22 -27.65
N GLU A 91 -2.03 1.55 -28.79
CA GLU A 91 -2.90 0.38 -28.83
C GLU A 91 -2.20 -0.97 -28.66
N ALA A 92 -0.90 -1.07 -28.92
CA ALA A 92 -0.16 -2.34 -28.89
C ALA A 92 0.52 -2.68 -27.56
N ARG A 93 0.53 -1.75 -26.60
CA ARG A 93 1.27 -1.90 -25.34
C ARG A 93 0.36 -2.40 -24.22
N PRO A 94 0.78 -3.37 -23.38
CA PRO A 94 0.01 -3.79 -22.22
C PRO A 94 -0.19 -2.62 -21.24
N LEU A 95 -1.35 -2.58 -20.61
CA LEU A 95 -1.61 -1.72 -19.46
C LEU A 95 -0.84 -2.28 -18.25
N ARG A 96 0.13 -1.51 -17.77
CA ARG A 96 0.99 -1.92 -16.66
C ARG A 96 0.38 -1.52 -15.33
N VAL A 97 0.02 -2.52 -14.56
CA VAL A 97 -0.61 -2.37 -13.26
C VAL A 97 0.35 -2.81 -12.16
N VAL A 98 0.55 -1.96 -11.17
CA VAL A 98 1.34 -2.27 -9.97
C VAL A 98 0.43 -2.21 -8.76
N ALA A 99 0.54 -3.16 -7.85
CA ALA A 99 -0.28 -3.17 -6.64
C ALA A 99 0.52 -3.58 -5.41
N ASP A 100 0.08 -3.10 -4.24
CA ASP A 100 0.57 -3.62 -2.97
C ASP A 100 0.32 -5.13 -2.90
N PRO A 101 1.32 -5.95 -2.50
CA PRO A 101 1.26 -7.41 -2.67
C PRO A 101 0.00 -8.05 -2.07
N THR A 102 -0.33 -7.72 -0.84
CA THR A 102 -1.49 -8.31 -0.16
C THR A 102 -2.82 -7.89 -0.80
N TYR A 103 -3.00 -6.60 -1.06
CA TYR A 103 -4.23 -6.09 -1.70
C TYR A 103 -4.33 -6.56 -3.15
N GLY A 104 -3.23 -6.55 -3.90
CA GLY A 104 -3.20 -7.04 -5.27
C GLY A 104 -3.56 -8.51 -5.35
N ARG A 105 -2.97 -9.34 -4.50
CA ARG A 105 -3.25 -10.79 -4.48
C ARG A 105 -4.69 -11.12 -4.14
N VAL A 106 -5.27 -10.46 -3.15
CA VAL A 106 -6.62 -10.81 -2.68
C VAL A 106 -7.70 -10.12 -3.50
N LEU A 107 -7.51 -8.86 -3.89
CA LEU A 107 -8.54 -8.06 -4.54
C LEU A 107 -8.45 -8.08 -6.07
N LEU A 108 -7.24 -8.07 -6.65
CA LEU A 108 -7.08 -8.09 -8.10
C LEU A 108 -7.19 -9.48 -8.71
N SER A 109 -6.70 -10.52 -8.03
CA SER A 109 -6.74 -11.89 -8.59
C SER A 109 -8.11 -12.32 -9.11
N PRO A 110 -9.23 -12.09 -8.39
CA PRO A 110 -10.54 -12.43 -8.92
C PRO A 110 -11.06 -11.45 -9.98
N LEU A 111 -10.51 -10.25 -10.07
CA LEU A 111 -10.97 -9.20 -10.98
C LEU A 111 -10.24 -9.21 -12.33
N VAL A 112 -8.97 -9.63 -12.37
CA VAL A 112 -8.17 -9.66 -13.60
C VAL A 112 -8.81 -10.52 -14.69
N PRO A 113 -9.24 -11.77 -14.45
CA PRO A 113 -9.93 -12.56 -15.49
C PRO A 113 -11.18 -11.86 -16.02
N ARG A 114 -12.01 -11.31 -15.14
CA ARG A 114 -13.24 -10.61 -15.50
C ARG A 114 -12.97 -9.34 -16.33
N PHE A 115 -11.89 -8.64 -16.02
CA PHE A 115 -11.47 -7.49 -16.83
C PHE A 115 -11.05 -7.91 -18.23
N LEU A 116 -10.23 -8.95 -18.35
CA LEU A 116 -9.76 -9.45 -19.64
C LEU A 116 -10.88 -10.02 -20.50
N GLU A 117 -11.92 -10.59 -19.88
CA GLU A 117 -13.15 -11.00 -20.60
C GLU A 117 -13.95 -9.81 -21.12
N ALA A 118 -14.09 -8.75 -20.31
CA ALA A 118 -14.83 -7.55 -20.68
C ALA A 118 -14.09 -6.64 -21.68
N PHE A 119 -12.75 -6.62 -21.62
CA PHE A 119 -11.86 -5.74 -22.39
C PHE A 119 -10.73 -6.54 -23.04
N ALA A 120 -11.08 -7.51 -23.88
CA ALA A 120 -10.13 -8.44 -24.50
C ALA A 120 -9.02 -7.77 -25.33
N GLN A 121 -9.25 -6.51 -25.80
CA GLN A 121 -8.29 -5.72 -26.56
C GLN A 121 -7.24 -5.02 -25.67
N VAL A 122 -7.38 -5.04 -24.33
CA VAL A 122 -6.46 -4.39 -23.39
C VAL A 122 -5.60 -5.44 -22.70
N PRO A 123 -4.41 -5.76 -23.22
CA PRO A 123 -3.52 -6.67 -22.53
C PRO A 123 -3.03 -6.05 -21.21
N LEU A 124 -2.91 -6.87 -20.16
CA LEU A 124 -2.44 -6.45 -18.84
C LEU A 124 -1.06 -7.02 -18.53
N GLU A 125 -0.23 -6.20 -17.90
CA GLU A 125 0.96 -6.61 -17.16
C GLU A 125 0.77 -6.21 -15.70
N VAL A 126 0.74 -7.20 -14.79
CA VAL A 126 0.48 -6.95 -13.37
C VAL A 126 1.69 -7.32 -12.55
N ALA A 127 2.20 -6.37 -11.78
CA ALA A 127 3.28 -6.58 -10.82
C ALA A 127 2.77 -6.33 -9.39
N LEU A 128 3.04 -7.28 -8.50
CA LEU A 128 2.73 -7.16 -7.07
C LEU A 128 4.01 -6.74 -6.33
N ASP A 129 4.27 -5.44 -6.34
CA ASP A 129 5.48 -4.86 -5.77
C ASP A 129 5.17 -3.49 -5.17
N ALA A 130 5.35 -3.36 -3.85
CA ALA A 130 5.14 -2.11 -3.14
C ALA A 130 6.16 -1.00 -3.53
N GLN A 131 7.33 -1.36 -4.04
CA GLN A 131 8.43 -0.43 -4.31
C GLN A 131 8.51 0.04 -5.78
N ARG A 132 7.82 -0.62 -6.72
CA ARG A 132 7.77 -0.20 -8.12
C ARG A 132 6.88 1.03 -8.29
N LEU A 133 7.43 2.20 -7.99
CA LEU A 133 6.77 3.50 -8.23
C LEU A 133 7.59 4.41 -9.13
N GLN A 134 8.57 3.89 -9.88
CA GLN A 134 9.32 4.71 -10.81
C GLN A 134 8.41 5.20 -11.93
N ALA A 135 8.42 6.52 -12.14
CA ALA A 135 7.62 7.13 -13.20
C ALA A 135 7.95 6.50 -14.57
N GLY A 136 6.91 6.16 -15.32
CA GLY A 136 7.05 5.48 -16.62
C GLY A 136 7.12 3.95 -16.55
N GLU A 137 7.21 3.32 -15.38
CA GLU A 137 7.19 1.86 -15.23
C GLU A 137 5.78 1.30 -15.04
N TRP A 138 4.80 2.13 -14.72
CA TRP A 138 3.42 1.75 -14.47
C TRP A 138 2.43 2.74 -15.11
N ASP A 139 1.24 2.29 -15.41
CA ASP A 139 0.14 3.09 -15.91
C ASP A 139 -0.95 3.26 -14.85
N VAL A 140 -1.19 2.21 -14.04
CA VAL A 140 -2.06 2.27 -12.86
C VAL A 140 -1.35 1.62 -11.68
N ALA A 141 -1.34 2.29 -10.52
CA ALA A 141 -0.85 1.73 -9.27
C ALA A 141 -1.99 1.66 -8.24
N ILE A 142 -2.13 0.51 -7.56
CA ILE A 142 -3.13 0.33 -6.51
C ILE A 142 -2.43 0.35 -5.17
N ARG A 143 -2.75 1.37 -4.37
CA ARG A 143 -2.01 1.70 -3.13
C ARG A 143 -2.95 2.06 -1.99
N THR A 144 -2.48 1.79 -0.77
CA THR A 144 -3.14 2.24 0.47
C THR A 144 -2.67 3.62 0.92
N ARG A 145 -1.51 4.08 0.44
CA ARG A 145 -0.91 5.39 0.75
C ARG A 145 -0.53 6.08 -0.56
N PRO A 146 -1.37 6.98 -1.06
CA PRO A 146 -1.02 7.73 -2.26
C PRO A 146 0.09 8.74 -1.94
N PRO A 147 1.09 8.90 -2.82
CA PRO A 147 2.05 9.97 -2.71
C PRO A 147 1.36 11.32 -2.95
N ALA A 148 1.72 12.33 -2.16
CA ALA A 148 1.27 13.71 -2.38
C ALA A 148 2.10 14.36 -3.49
N VAL A 149 1.85 14.00 -4.76
CA VAL A 149 2.59 14.50 -5.93
C VAL A 149 1.59 14.98 -6.97
N GLU A 150 1.74 16.22 -7.44
CA GLU A 150 0.84 16.85 -8.39
C GLU A 150 0.75 16.13 -9.76
N SER A 151 1.81 15.42 -10.16
CA SER A 151 1.87 14.66 -11.41
C SER A 151 1.07 13.36 -11.38
N VAL A 152 0.50 12.97 -10.23
CA VAL A 152 -0.27 11.75 -10.05
C VAL A 152 -1.73 12.08 -9.73
N ARG A 153 -2.64 11.50 -10.51
CA ARG A 153 -4.07 11.49 -10.20
C ARG A 153 -4.39 10.32 -9.30
N GLN A 154 -5.38 10.50 -8.44
CA GLN A 154 -5.84 9.46 -7.54
C GLN A 154 -7.36 9.31 -7.59
N ARG A 155 -7.82 8.07 -7.56
CA ARG A 155 -9.24 7.73 -7.40
C ARG A 155 -9.40 6.80 -6.23
N LEU A 156 -10.26 7.17 -5.28
CA LEU A 156 -10.61 6.31 -4.15
C LEU A 156 -11.39 5.10 -4.67
N LEU A 157 -10.90 3.90 -4.37
CA LEU A 157 -11.55 2.62 -4.66
C LEU A 157 -12.41 2.12 -3.50
N GLY A 158 -12.12 2.58 -2.28
CA GLY A 158 -12.84 2.25 -1.06
C GLY A 158 -11.93 2.14 0.14
N ALA A 159 -12.52 1.90 1.29
CA ALA A 159 -11.82 1.65 2.54
C ALA A 159 -12.29 0.32 3.12
N PRO A 160 -11.46 -0.75 3.08
CA PRO A 160 -11.82 -2.04 3.63
C PRO A 160 -12.18 -1.89 5.10
N PRO A 161 -13.33 -2.40 5.56
CA PRO A 161 -13.64 -2.43 6.97
C PRO A 161 -12.57 -3.24 7.71
N ALA A 162 -12.24 -2.79 8.90
CA ALA A 162 -11.31 -3.49 9.80
C ALA A 162 -12.08 -4.08 10.98
N LEU A 163 -11.49 -5.10 11.57
CA LEU A 163 -12.01 -5.72 12.79
C LEU A 163 -10.86 -6.19 13.68
N LEU A 164 -11.19 -6.40 14.95
CA LEU A 164 -10.32 -7.05 15.91
C LEU A 164 -10.65 -8.54 15.96
N CYS A 165 -9.66 -9.40 15.82
CA CYS A 165 -9.87 -10.83 15.93
C CYS A 165 -8.67 -11.54 16.58
N ALA A 166 -8.91 -12.72 17.11
CA ALA A 166 -7.90 -13.59 17.68
C ALA A 166 -8.30 -15.06 17.48
N THR A 167 -7.38 -15.98 17.75
CA THR A 167 -7.70 -17.40 17.78
C THR A 167 -8.51 -17.77 19.04
N PRO A 168 -9.41 -18.77 18.97
CA PRO A 168 -10.10 -19.30 20.16
C PRO A 168 -9.14 -19.66 21.29
N ALA A 169 -8.04 -20.34 20.97
CA ALA A 169 -7.05 -20.77 21.96
C ALA A 169 -6.42 -19.59 22.72
N TYR A 170 -6.09 -18.49 22.03
CA TYR A 170 -5.62 -17.28 22.69
C TYR A 170 -6.67 -16.69 23.63
N LEU A 171 -7.94 -16.62 23.19
CA LEU A 171 -9.03 -16.08 24.00
C LEU A 171 -9.39 -16.97 25.20
N GLU A 172 -9.24 -18.27 25.08
CA GLU A 172 -9.40 -19.21 26.20
C GLU A 172 -8.34 -19.03 27.29
N GLN A 173 -7.10 -18.74 26.89
CA GLN A 173 -5.98 -18.53 27.82
C GLN A 173 -5.99 -17.13 28.46
N ARG A 174 -6.36 -16.09 27.71
CA ARG A 174 -6.21 -14.69 28.14
C ARG A 174 -7.54 -14.01 28.47
N GLY A 175 -8.65 -14.70 28.26
CA GLY A 175 -9.99 -14.12 28.34
C GLY A 175 -10.42 -13.45 27.04
N THR A 176 -11.72 -13.18 26.92
CA THR A 176 -12.29 -12.44 25.78
C THR A 176 -12.62 -11.04 26.25
N PRO A 177 -12.06 -9.98 25.62
CA PRO A 177 -12.34 -8.61 26.00
C PRO A 177 -13.83 -8.28 25.77
N ALA A 178 -14.50 -7.78 26.80
CA ALA A 178 -15.92 -7.39 26.78
C ALA A 178 -16.08 -5.88 26.51
N ARG A 179 -15.08 -5.08 26.87
CA ARG A 179 -15.05 -3.61 26.72
C ARG A 179 -13.72 -3.18 26.09
N PRO A 180 -13.68 -2.00 25.44
CA PRO A 180 -12.44 -1.47 24.86
C PRO A 180 -11.25 -1.45 25.82
N ASP A 181 -11.44 -1.06 27.06
CA ASP A 181 -10.37 -0.97 28.05
C ASP A 181 -9.74 -2.32 28.40
N ASP A 182 -10.47 -3.41 28.23
CA ASP A 182 -9.95 -4.76 28.48
C ASP A 182 -8.79 -5.11 27.52
N LEU A 183 -8.71 -4.44 26.36
CA LEU A 183 -7.60 -4.60 25.40
C LEU A 183 -6.23 -4.30 26.01
N ARG A 184 -6.15 -3.50 27.07
CA ARG A 184 -4.89 -3.22 27.77
C ARG A 184 -4.25 -4.47 28.40
N GLY A 185 -5.06 -5.49 28.68
CA GLY A 185 -4.62 -6.79 29.19
C GLY A 185 -4.21 -7.78 28.10
N HIS A 186 -4.27 -7.39 26.84
CA HIS A 186 -4.01 -8.27 25.70
C HIS A 186 -2.80 -7.82 24.88
N GLU A 187 -2.15 -8.79 24.23
CA GLU A 187 -1.16 -8.51 23.19
C GLU A 187 -1.86 -8.00 21.94
N LEU A 188 -1.54 -6.79 21.51
CA LEU A 188 -2.10 -6.20 20.30
C LEU A 188 -1.14 -6.33 19.11
N LEU A 189 -1.69 -6.71 17.97
CA LEU A 189 -0.98 -6.79 16.69
C LEU A 189 -1.64 -5.81 15.73
N THR A 190 -0.87 -4.84 15.22
CA THR A 190 -1.44 -3.70 14.46
C THR A 190 -0.77 -3.54 13.10
N PRO A 191 -1.47 -3.00 12.09
CA PRO A 191 -0.77 -2.39 10.98
C PRO A 191 0.17 -1.32 11.54
N GLU A 192 1.25 -1.03 10.79
CA GLU A 192 2.31 -0.10 11.20
C GLU A 192 1.79 1.01 12.12
N ALA A 193 2.30 1.05 13.33
CA ALA A 193 1.96 2.12 14.26
C ALA A 193 2.53 3.41 13.67
N ALA A 194 1.66 4.36 13.35
CA ALA A 194 2.09 5.70 13.04
C ALA A 194 3.08 6.17 14.13
N GLU A 195 4.08 6.93 13.75
CA GLU A 195 5.23 7.50 14.47
C GLU A 195 4.97 8.07 15.88
N LEU A 196 3.95 7.60 16.58
CA LEU A 196 3.56 8.07 17.90
C LEU A 196 4.13 7.16 19.00
N PRO A 197 4.61 7.72 20.11
CA PRO A 197 5.11 6.93 21.25
C PRO A 197 4.04 6.04 21.87
N GLU A 198 2.75 6.31 21.61
CA GLU A 198 1.61 5.49 22.05
C GLU A 198 0.63 5.32 20.87
N PHE A 199 0.38 4.07 20.50
CA PHE A 199 -0.68 3.76 19.56
C PHE A 199 -2.05 3.94 20.25
N ARG A 200 -2.96 4.69 19.63
CA ARG A 200 -4.30 4.95 20.17
C ARG A 200 -5.36 4.31 19.27
N LEU A 201 -5.96 3.24 19.76
CA LEU A 201 -7.03 2.59 19.06
C LEU A 201 -8.36 3.32 19.31
N LEU A 202 -8.94 3.82 18.24
CA LEU A 202 -10.25 4.46 18.28
C LEU A 202 -11.34 3.41 17.99
N LEU A 203 -12.33 3.32 18.86
CA LEU A 203 -13.49 2.45 18.68
C LEU A 203 -14.78 3.26 18.80
N SER A 204 -15.82 2.83 18.09
CA SER A 204 -17.12 3.49 18.16
C SER A 204 -18.27 2.48 18.18
N ARG A 205 -19.32 2.79 18.99
CA ARG A 205 -20.56 2.03 19.07
C ARG A 205 -21.74 2.99 19.15
N GLY A 206 -22.39 3.25 18.03
CA GLY A 206 -23.39 4.30 17.95
C GLY A 206 -22.80 5.67 18.28
N ALA A 207 -23.32 6.35 19.29
CA ALA A 207 -22.80 7.62 19.79
C ALA A 207 -21.59 7.46 20.74
N GLN A 208 -21.35 6.30 21.26
CA GLN A 208 -20.23 6.02 22.17
C GLN A 208 -18.91 6.04 21.40
N ARG A 209 -17.88 6.59 22.02
CA ARG A 209 -16.50 6.60 21.53
C ARG A 209 -15.59 6.09 22.65
N ALA A 210 -14.61 5.30 22.28
CA ALA A 210 -13.55 4.86 23.19
C ALA A 210 -12.20 5.05 22.49
N GLU A 211 -11.25 5.55 23.24
CA GLU A 211 -9.86 5.71 22.80
C GLU A 211 -8.98 4.95 23.79
N VAL A 212 -8.35 3.90 23.31
CA VAL A 212 -7.53 3.03 24.14
C VAL A 212 -6.08 3.19 23.76
N PRO A 213 -5.25 3.77 24.64
CA PRO A 213 -3.81 3.80 24.42
C PRO A 213 -3.25 2.40 24.63
N LEU A 214 -2.49 1.90 23.67
CA LEU A 214 -1.98 0.54 23.61
C LEU A 214 -0.53 0.55 23.13
N SER A 215 0.24 -0.43 23.62
CA SER A 215 1.59 -0.70 23.10
C SER A 215 1.53 -1.98 22.28
N PRO A 216 1.58 -1.90 20.94
CA PRO A 216 1.51 -3.08 20.10
C PRO A 216 2.71 -4.00 20.34
N LYS A 217 2.47 -5.31 20.45
CA LYS A 217 3.53 -6.32 20.46
C LYS A 217 4.17 -6.51 19.10
N LEU A 218 3.37 -6.33 18.04
CA LEU A 218 3.80 -6.37 16.64
C LEU A 218 3.13 -5.23 15.90
N ALA A 219 3.94 -4.45 15.20
CA ALA A 219 3.49 -3.48 14.21
C ALA A 219 4.15 -3.83 12.87
N VAL A 220 3.36 -4.02 11.82
CA VAL A 220 3.85 -4.41 10.50
C VAL A 220 2.94 -3.84 9.40
N ASP A 221 3.53 -3.34 8.35
CA ASP A 221 2.82 -2.70 7.23
C ASP A 221 2.15 -3.68 6.28
N ASP A 222 2.56 -4.96 6.27
CA ASP A 222 1.92 -6.00 5.46
C ASP A 222 0.78 -6.70 6.23
N PRO A 223 -0.49 -6.55 5.79
CA PRO A 223 -1.63 -7.19 6.44
C PRO A 223 -1.59 -8.73 6.40
N ALA A 224 -0.87 -9.35 5.46
CA ALA A 224 -0.75 -10.80 5.42
C ALA A 224 0.15 -11.33 6.54
N VAL A 225 1.25 -10.63 6.84
CA VAL A 225 2.12 -10.94 7.99
C VAL A 225 1.36 -10.77 9.29
N LEU A 226 0.60 -9.69 9.41
CA LEU A 226 -0.24 -9.42 10.58
C LEU A 226 -1.31 -10.52 10.77
N HIS A 227 -1.96 -10.94 9.68
CA HIS A 227 -2.91 -12.05 9.70
C HIS A 227 -2.26 -13.37 10.12
N ALA A 228 -1.07 -13.68 9.58
CA ALA A 228 -0.33 -14.89 9.96
C ALA A 228 0.02 -14.92 11.44
N ALA A 229 0.50 -13.80 12.00
CA ALA A 229 0.79 -13.65 13.42
C ALA A 229 -0.47 -13.83 14.30
N THR A 230 -1.60 -13.26 13.88
CA THR A 230 -2.89 -13.41 14.55
C THR A 230 -3.36 -14.88 14.52
N ALA A 231 -3.27 -15.52 13.36
CA ALA A 231 -3.66 -16.92 13.18
C ALA A 231 -2.76 -17.91 13.96
N ALA A 232 -1.52 -17.51 14.24
CA ALA A 232 -0.60 -18.24 15.11
C ALA A 232 -0.91 -18.05 16.62
N GLY A 233 -1.93 -17.24 16.97
CA GLY A 233 -2.34 -17.04 18.37
C GLY A 233 -1.44 -16.09 19.17
N LEU A 234 -0.69 -15.21 18.49
CA LEU A 234 0.24 -14.29 19.17
C LEU A 234 -0.46 -13.11 19.86
N GLY A 235 -1.74 -12.87 19.56
CA GLY A 235 -2.49 -11.75 20.13
C GLY A 235 -3.80 -11.45 19.39
N ILE A 236 -4.36 -10.29 19.69
CA ILE A 236 -5.52 -9.72 19.01
C ILE A 236 -5.01 -8.87 17.83
N GLY A 237 -5.35 -9.28 16.61
CA GLY A 237 -4.99 -8.55 15.40
C GLY A 237 -6.03 -7.51 14.99
N LEU A 238 -5.58 -6.31 14.62
CA LEU A 238 -6.38 -5.31 13.92
C LEU A 238 -6.20 -5.53 12.42
N LEU A 239 -7.17 -6.14 11.77
CA LEU A 239 -7.04 -6.67 10.41
C LEU A 239 -8.14 -6.18 9.47
N PRO A 240 -7.85 -6.01 8.17
CA PRO A 240 -8.89 -5.88 7.16
C PRO A 240 -9.83 -7.10 7.18
N GLU A 241 -11.14 -6.88 7.20
CA GLU A 241 -12.14 -7.93 7.32
C GLU A 241 -12.02 -9.01 6.24
N PHE A 242 -11.68 -8.61 5.00
CA PHE A 242 -11.57 -9.54 3.88
C PHE A 242 -10.51 -10.63 4.08
N LEU A 243 -9.43 -10.36 4.85
CA LEU A 243 -8.42 -11.36 5.21
C LEU A 243 -8.92 -12.33 6.27
N CYS A 244 -9.84 -11.90 7.13
CA CYS A 244 -10.34 -12.69 8.24
C CYS A 244 -11.51 -13.61 7.87
N ARG A 245 -12.19 -13.36 6.72
CA ARG A 245 -13.45 -14.03 6.34
C ARG A 245 -13.38 -15.56 6.44
N GLN A 246 -12.34 -16.16 5.88
CA GLN A 246 -12.17 -17.61 5.91
C GLN A 246 -11.92 -18.12 7.35
N GLY A 247 -11.07 -17.44 8.11
CA GLY A 247 -10.79 -17.79 9.50
C GLY A 247 -12.03 -17.70 10.39
N LEU A 248 -12.84 -16.65 10.19
CA LEU A 248 -14.10 -16.47 10.92
C LEU A 248 -15.14 -17.52 10.53
N ALA A 249 -15.29 -17.83 9.23
CA ALA A 249 -16.23 -18.83 8.73
C ALA A 249 -15.90 -20.25 9.24
N THR A 250 -14.62 -20.57 9.38
CA THR A 250 -14.16 -21.89 9.84
C THR A 250 -13.95 -21.96 11.36
N GLY A 251 -14.19 -20.87 12.08
CA GLY A 251 -13.99 -20.80 13.54
C GLY A 251 -12.53 -20.78 13.98
N ARG A 252 -11.57 -20.68 13.06
CA ARG A 252 -10.13 -20.52 13.38
C ARG A 252 -9.80 -19.14 13.93
N LEU A 253 -10.62 -18.15 13.63
CA LEU A 253 -10.58 -16.83 14.22
C LEU A 253 -11.94 -16.50 14.81
N ARG A 254 -11.94 -15.69 15.87
CA ARG A 254 -13.14 -15.08 16.47
C ARG A 254 -12.98 -13.58 16.49
N ALA A 255 -14.01 -12.86 16.05
CA ALA A 255 -14.07 -11.41 16.21
C ALA A 255 -14.27 -11.07 17.69
N VAL A 256 -13.54 -10.08 18.17
CA VAL A 256 -13.69 -9.54 19.52
C VAL A 256 -14.22 -8.10 19.42
N LEU A 257 -14.95 -7.65 20.45
CA LEU A 257 -15.62 -6.35 20.46
C LEU A 257 -16.45 -6.09 19.20
N SER A 258 -17.16 -7.12 18.70
CA SER A 258 -17.87 -7.08 17.42
C SER A 258 -18.98 -6.00 17.35
N ASP A 259 -19.42 -5.48 18.49
CA ASP A 259 -20.38 -4.37 18.57
C ASP A 259 -19.70 -2.99 18.44
N TRP A 260 -18.38 -2.97 18.44
CA TRP A 260 -17.58 -1.78 18.24
C TRP A 260 -17.00 -1.75 16.84
N SER A 261 -17.14 -0.62 16.18
CA SER A 261 -16.50 -0.36 14.89
C SER A 261 -15.10 0.21 15.12
N VAL A 262 -14.15 -0.27 14.38
CA VAL A 262 -12.80 0.31 14.28
C VAL A 262 -12.68 1.09 12.96
N PRO A 263 -11.88 2.16 12.90
CA PRO A 263 -11.59 2.82 11.63
C PRO A 263 -11.02 1.83 10.62
N PRO A 264 -11.27 2.02 9.33
CA PRO A 264 -10.58 1.25 8.29
C PRO A 264 -9.06 1.35 8.48
N ALA A 265 -8.38 0.22 8.35
CA ALA A 265 -6.92 0.18 8.49
C ALA A 265 -6.21 1.05 7.43
N ALA A 266 -6.78 1.14 6.24
CA ALA A 266 -6.31 1.99 5.16
C ALA A 266 -7.42 2.20 4.12
N ALA A 267 -7.37 3.32 3.40
CA ALA A 267 -8.14 3.53 2.18
C ALA A 267 -7.33 2.99 0.98
N LEU A 268 -8.02 2.46 -0.02
CA LEU A 268 -7.43 1.92 -1.25
C LEU A 268 -7.66 2.90 -2.40
N PHE A 269 -6.59 3.24 -3.11
CA PHE A 269 -6.62 4.18 -4.22
C PHE A 269 -6.09 3.52 -5.50
N ALA A 270 -6.69 3.88 -6.64
CA ALA A 270 -6.06 3.75 -7.94
C ALA A 270 -5.33 5.06 -8.25
N LEU A 271 -4.05 4.96 -8.55
CA LEU A 271 -3.17 6.06 -8.90
C LEU A 271 -2.81 5.93 -10.38
N PHE A 272 -2.73 7.03 -11.10
CA PHE A 272 -2.23 7.06 -12.48
C PHE A 272 -1.59 8.41 -12.79
N PRO A 273 -0.57 8.46 -13.66
CA PRO A 273 0.04 9.71 -14.09
C PRO A 273 -0.99 10.67 -14.70
N ALA A 274 -0.89 11.96 -14.38
CA ALA A 274 -1.79 12.98 -14.94
C ALA A 274 -1.76 12.98 -16.48
N SER A 275 -0.62 12.65 -17.10
CA SER A 275 -0.47 12.49 -18.55
C SER A 275 -1.28 11.34 -19.16
N LEU A 276 -1.81 10.42 -18.33
CA LEU A 276 -2.65 9.31 -18.76
C LEU A 276 -4.13 9.49 -18.38
N GLU A 277 -4.51 10.65 -17.89
CA GLU A 277 -5.89 10.96 -17.47
C GLU A 277 -6.91 10.75 -18.62
N SER A 278 -6.50 10.99 -19.86
CA SER A 278 -7.33 10.76 -21.07
C SER A 278 -7.08 9.41 -21.77
N ASP A 279 -6.20 8.54 -21.23
CA ASP A 279 -5.99 7.21 -21.82
C ASP A 279 -7.20 6.31 -21.53
N ALA A 280 -7.91 5.92 -22.57
CA ALA A 280 -9.14 5.13 -22.47
C ALA A 280 -8.92 3.80 -21.73
N ARG A 281 -7.77 3.14 -21.87
CA ARG A 281 -7.44 1.87 -21.20
C ARG A 281 -7.29 2.07 -19.71
N VAL A 282 -6.64 3.17 -19.31
CA VAL A 282 -6.48 3.54 -17.88
C VAL A 282 -7.85 3.82 -17.27
N GLN A 283 -8.69 4.61 -17.95
CA GLN A 283 -10.03 4.93 -17.45
C GLN A 283 -10.92 3.68 -17.36
N GLN A 284 -10.93 2.83 -18.41
CA GLN A 284 -11.67 1.57 -18.39
C GLN A 284 -11.25 0.68 -17.22
N PHE A 285 -9.95 0.55 -16.95
CA PHE A 285 -9.46 -0.27 -15.86
C PHE A 285 -9.81 0.32 -14.49
N VAL A 286 -9.61 1.62 -14.31
CA VAL A 286 -9.92 2.32 -13.05
C VAL A 286 -11.43 2.32 -12.76
N ASP A 287 -12.27 2.53 -13.77
CA ASP A 287 -13.73 2.43 -13.65
C ASP A 287 -14.19 1.01 -13.32
N PHE A 288 -13.61 0.02 -14.00
CA PHE A 288 -13.87 -1.38 -13.71
C PHE A 288 -13.50 -1.74 -12.27
N LEU A 289 -12.33 -1.31 -11.79
CA LEU A 289 -11.93 -1.54 -10.41
C LEU A 289 -12.88 -0.86 -9.42
N ALA A 290 -13.22 0.40 -9.63
CA ALA A 290 -14.14 1.14 -8.76
C ALA A 290 -15.51 0.45 -8.66
N ALA A 291 -16.02 -0.06 -9.78
CA ALA A 291 -17.30 -0.77 -9.81
C ALA A 291 -17.27 -2.14 -9.13
N ASN A 292 -16.12 -2.82 -9.09
CA ASN A 292 -16.02 -4.21 -8.62
C ASN A 292 -15.30 -4.37 -7.28
N ILE A 293 -14.32 -3.53 -6.95
CA ILE A 293 -13.61 -3.60 -5.66
C ILE A 293 -14.52 -3.20 -4.50
N VAL A 294 -15.30 -2.11 -4.65
CA VAL A 294 -16.18 -1.63 -3.58
C VAL A 294 -17.14 -2.72 -3.09
N PRO A 295 -17.85 -3.46 -3.96
CA PRO A 295 -18.67 -4.60 -3.53
C PRO A 295 -17.85 -5.70 -2.84
N ALA A 296 -16.63 -5.97 -3.30
CA ALA A 296 -15.77 -6.98 -2.70
C ALA A 296 -15.25 -6.59 -1.30
N LEU A 297 -15.15 -5.30 -1.04
CA LEU A 297 -14.76 -4.73 0.26
C LEU A 297 -15.94 -4.60 1.23
N ALA A 298 -17.17 -4.55 0.72
CA ALA A 298 -18.35 -4.46 1.57
C ALA A 298 -18.42 -5.65 2.55
N PRO A 299 -18.77 -5.41 3.83
CA PRO A 299 -19.00 -6.51 4.75
C PRO A 299 -20.12 -7.40 4.18
N PRO A 300 -20.02 -8.74 4.31
CA PRO A 300 -21.13 -9.60 3.97
C PRO A 300 -22.35 -9.14 4.78
N ASP A 301 -23.51 -9.20 4.14
CA ASP A 301 -24.79 -8.85 4.79
C ASP A 301 -24.87 -9.59 6.12
N ARG A 302 -24.59 -8.89 7.23
CA ARG A 302 -24.70 -9.50 8.56
C ARG A 302 -26.17 -9.82 8.73
N PRO A 303 -26.58 -11.10 8.90
CA PRO A 303 -27.96 -11.38 9.22
C PRO A 303 -28.30 -10.54 10.44
N ARG A 304 -29.25 -9.62 10.28
CA ARG A 304 -29.74 -8.80 11.40
C ARG A 304 -30.12 -9.78 12.49
N ARG A 305 -29.37 -9.79 13.60
CA ARG A 305 -29.75 -10.56 14.78
C ARG A 305 -31.18 -10.14 15.07
N ARG A 306 -32.13 -11.08 14.93
CA ARG A 306 -33.50 -10.89 15.43
C ARG A 306 -33.33 -10.45 16.89
N PRO A 307 -33.99 -9.35 17.32
CA PRO A 307 -34.02 -9.01 18.74
C PRO A 307 -34.47 -10.27 19.47
N ALA A 308 -33.74 -10.64 20.51
CA ALA A 308 -34.14 -11.74 21.38
C ALA A 308 -35.59 -11.47 21.78
N THR A 309 -36.48 -12.35 21.36
CA THR A 309 -37.88 -12.31 21.80
C THR A 309 -37.87 -12.31 23.32
N ALA A 310 -38.39 -11.21 23.90
CA ALA A 310 -38.62 -11.15 25.32
C ALA A 310 -39.44 -12.39 25.75
N PRO A 311 -39.12 -13.04 26.87
CA PRO A 311 -39.90 -14.16 27.36
C PRO A 311 -41.32 -13.70 27.59
N ARG A 312 -42.30 -14.45 27.07
CA ARG A 312 -43.73 -14.19 27.26
C ARG A 312 -44.02 -14.31 28.72
N PRO A 313 -44.80 -13.37 29.30
CA PRO A 313 -45.20 -13.45 30.73
C PRO A 313 -46.40 -14.40 30.89
N HIS A 314 -46.18 -15.68 30.72
CA HIS A 314 -47.17 -16.71 31.11
C HIS A 314 -46.42 -18.03 31.26
N ASP A 315 -45.94 -18.24 32.48
CA ASP A 315 -45.82 -19.56 33.14
C ASP A 315 -45.49 -19.31 34.62
N VAL A 316 -46.44 -18.63 35.28
CA VAL A 316 -46.50 -18.73 36.75
C VAL A 316 -47.68 -19.64 37.03
N ALA A 317 -47.40 -20.93 37.19
CA ALA A 317 -48.33 -21.88 37.79
C ALA A 317 -48.46 -21.49 39.25
N ALA A 318 -49.66 -21.18 39.69
CA ALA A 318 -50.11 -21.15 41.08
C ALA A 318 -50.72 -22.50 41.45
N PRO A 319 -51.00 -22.71 42.73
CA PRO A 319 -50.25 -23.33 43.78
C PRO A 319 -50.43 -24.84 43.87
#